data_a0fe19075f2ad0e06185e840a18f9e17
#
_entry.id   a0fe19075f2ad0e06185e840a18f9e17
#
_cell.length_a   1.000
_cell.length_b   1.000
_cell.length_c   1.000
_cell.angle_alpha   90.00
_cell.angle_beta   90.00
_cell.angle_gamma   90.00
#
_symmetry.space_group_name_H-M   'P 1'
#
loop_
_entity.id
_entity.type
_entity.pdbx_description
1 polymer ?
#
loop_
_entity_poly.entity_id
_entity_poly.type
_entity_poly.pdbx_seq_one_letter_code
_entity_poly.pdbx_strand_id
1 'polypeptide(L)'
;LGLRLPKLLIPKSLTNNKKSLQPNTNISFSFSQRRRPDFSSNVFNHKIGYSWNTSKNINHQFNLIELTFSDIGEISSYITNQIDENPYLREQFEDKFIPAMNYTFSFNNQRIYKTTNHTYFKAKAELSGNLLYLIAPFGGFEMNSSGSYEIFNNSFSQYVKLNFDLRRYLNFTKENSLIFRSFFGLGYSFLNSDELPIQKQFFSGGVNSIRAWEAFSLGPGSSVNSNTYSTG
;
A
#
# COMPACT_ATOMS: atom_id res chain seq x y z
N LEU A 1 9.96 12.84 7.22
CA LEU A 1 10.40 12.92 8.62
C LEU A 1 9.97 11.63 9.34
N GLY A 2 10.84 11.05 10.16
CA GLY A 2 10.54 9.83 10.91
C GLY A 2 11.17 9.83 12.29
N LEU A 3 10.41 9.38 13.29
CA LEU A 3 10.85 9.17 14.66
C LEU A 3 10.74 7.68 14.98
N ARG A 4 11.83 7.09 15.46
CA ARG A 4 11.87 5.71 15.93
C ARG A 4 12.25 5.68 17.40
N LEU A 5 11.35 5.18 18.23
CA LEU A 5 11.57 5.00 19.66
C LEU A 5 11.88 3.53 19.94
N PRO A 6 13.01 3.20 20.64
CA PRO A 6 13.43 1.82 20.88
C PRO A 6 12.62 1.15 22.01
N LYS A 7 11.31 1.35 22.02
CA LYS A 7 10.36 0.74 22.95
C LYS A 7 8.95 0.75 22.35
N LEU A 8 8.07 -0.11 22.84
CA LEU A 8 6.65 -0.07 22.52
C LEU A 8 5.96 0.93 23.44
N LEU A 9 5.29 1.93 22.85
CA LEU A 9 4.41 2.85 23.58
C LEU A 9 3.01 2.25 23.69
N ILE A 10 2.90 1.15 24.43
CA ILE A 10 1.63 0.45 24.72
C ILE A 10 1.47 0.35 26.23
N PRO A 11 0.23 0.27 26.77
CA PRO A 11 -0.02 0.02 28.18
C PRO A 11 0.71 -1.25 28.67
N LYS A 12 1.36 -1.17 29.82
CA LYS A 12 2.15 -2.28 30.39
C LYS A 12 1.34 -3.56 30.58
N SER A 13 0.03 -3.46 30.72
CA SER A 13 -0.89 -4.61 30.84
C SER A 13 -0.92 -5.50 29.59
N LEU A 14 -0.56 -4.98 28.42
CA LEU A 14 -0.51 -5.71 27.15
C LEU A 14 0.89 -6.23 26.82
N THR A 15 1.91 -5.80 27.54
CA THR A 15 3.30 -6.24 27.34
C THR A 15 3.63 -7.38 28.28
N ASN A 16 3.10 -8.57 28.04
CA ASN A 16 3.50 -9.73 28.81
C ASN A 16 4.89 -10.22 28.36
N ASN A 17 5.81 -10.20 29.27
CA ASN A 17 7.23 -10.56 29.42
C ASN A 17 7.92 -11.54 28.45
N LYS A 18 7.55 -11.66 27.20
CA LYS A 18 8.41 -12.36 26.24
C LYS A 18 9.39 -11.34 25.64
N LYS A 19 10.68 -11.56 25.84
CA LYS A 19 11.79 -10.78 25.27
C LYS A 19 11.64 -10.67 23.75
N SER A 20 10.80 -9.75 23.30
CA SER A 20 10.77 -9.31 21.91
C SER A 20 12.14 -8.69 21.63
N LEU A 21 12.82 -9.19 20.59
CA LEU A 21 14.09 -8.61 20.17
C LEU A 21 13.79 -7.29 19.47
N GLN A 22 14.32 -6.19 20.03
CA GLN A 22 14.27 -4.84 19.44
C GLN A 22 12.85 -4.31 19.14
N PRO A 23 11.98 -4.17 20.15
CA PRO A 23 10.68 -3.56 19.94
C PRO A 23 10.84 -2.06 19.66
N ASN A 24 10.12 -1.55 18.66
CA ASN A 24 10.17 -0.14 18.30
C ASN A 24 8.77 0.41 18.05
N THR A 25 8.58 1.67 18.43
CA THR A 25 7.46 2.49 17.95
C THR A 25 7.98 3.39 16.84
N ASN A 26 7.31 3.39 15.71
CA ASN A 26 7.66 4.17 14.55
C ASN A 26 6.56 5.20 14.28
N ILE A 27 6.94 6.45 14.19
CA ILE A 27 6.06 7.55 13.79
C ILE A 27 6.70 8.18 12.57
N SER A 28 5.99 8.26 11.47
CA SER A 28 6.51 8.86 10.25
C SER A 28 5.49 9.78 9.61
N PHE A 29 6.00 10.85 9.04
CA PHE A 29 5.28 11.78 8.21
C PHE A 29 6.03 11.95 6.90
N SER A 30 5.34 11.84 5.78
CA SER A 30 5.89 12.10 4.45
C SER A 30 4.93 12.96 3.64
N PHE A 31 5.52 13.86 2.88
CA PHE A 31 4.86 14.68 1.88
C PHE A 31 5.53 14.43 0.54
N SER A 32 4.75 14.19 -0.48
CA SER A 32 5.21 14.02 -1.86
C SER A 32 4.38 14.91 -2.76
N GLN A 33 5.03 15.76 -3.52
CA GLN A 33 4.42 16.57 -4.55
C GLN A 33 4.87 16.07 -5.91
N ARG A 34 3.93 15.82 -6.79
CA ARG A 34 4.17 15.48 -8.18
C ARG A 34 3.55 16.56 -9.06
N ARG A 35 4.35 17.13 -9.92
CA ARG A 35 3.88 18.06 -10.95
C ARG A 35 4.21 17.48 -12.31
N ARG A 36 3.20 17.30 -13.12
CA ARG A 36 3.29 16.87 -14.52
C ARG A 36 2.57 17.90 -15.41
N PRO A 37 2.84 17.93 -16.73
CA PRO A 37 2.11 18.81 -17.63
C PRO A 37 0.59 18.57 -17.59
N ASP A 38 0.17 17.34 -17.32
CA ASP A 38 -1.22 16.92 -17.40
C ASP A 38 -1.97 17.01 -16.07
N PHE A 39 -1.27 16.92 -14.94
CA PHE A 39 -1.88 17.05 -13.61
C PHE A 39 -0.85 17.33 -12.51
N SER A 40 -1.32 17.85 -11.40
CA SER A 40 -0.56 17.95 -10.16
C SER A 40 -1.18 17.09 -9.08
N SER A 41 -0.38 16.58 -8.16
CA SER A 41 -0.86 15.77 -7.05
C SER A 41 0.02 15.96 -5.83
N ASN A 42 -0.63 16.15 -4.67
CA ASN A 42 0.00 16.25 -3.36
C ASN A 42 -0.42 15.04 -2.54
N VAL A 43 0.53 14.30 -1.99
CA VAL A 43 0.24 13.14 -1.15
C VAL A 43 0.86 13.34 0.22
N PHE A 44 0.01 13.40 1.24
CA PHE A 44 0.39 13.40 2.65
C PHE A 44 0.21 12.00 3.20
N ASN A 45 1.23 11.50 3.88
CA ASN A 45 1.14 10.20 4.53
C ASN A 45 1.66 10.30 5.95
N HIS A 46 0.84 9.90 6.91
CA HIS A 46 1.17 9.83 8.33
C HIS A 46 1.00 8.40 8.81
N LYS A 47 2.01 7.87 9.51
CA LYS A 47 1.99 6.48 10.03
C LYS A 47 2.41 6.46 11.49
N ILE A 48 1.65 5.69 12.27
CA ILE A 48 2.01 5.30 13.62
C ILE A 48 1.93 3.78 13.70
N GLY A 49 3.03 3.14 14.07
CA GLY A 49 3.08 1.70 14.11
C GLY A 49 4.16 1.16 15.03
N TYR A 50 4.14 -0.15 15.13
CA TYR A 50 5.02 -0.94 15.98
C TYR A 50 5.78 -1.94 15.14
N SER A 51 7.04 -2.18 15.48
CA SER A 51 7.82 -3.26 14.89
C SER A 51 8.56 -4.03 15.97
N TRP A 52 8.63 -5.35 15.83
CA TRP A 52 9.34 -6.23 16.76
C TRP A 52 9.83 -7.48 16.04
N ASN A 53 10.83 -8.12 16.63
CA ASN A 53 11.30 -9.40 16.16
C ASN A 53 10.92 -10.49 17.18
N THR A 54 10.43 -11.63 16.74
CA THR A 54 10.23 -12.82 17.58
C THR A 54 11.41 -13.76 17.49
N SER A 55 12.19 -13.68 16.43
CA SER A 55 13.47 -14.36 16.27
C SER A 55 14.39 -13.51 15.38
N LYS A 56 15.65 -13.98 15.19
CA LYS A 56 16.61 -13.33 14.27
C LYS A 56 16.13 -13.28 12.82
N ASN A 57 15.23 -14.19 12.45
CA ASN A 57 14.76 -14.35 11.08
C ASN A 57 13.33 -13.86 10.88
N ILE A 58 12.60 -13.49 11.94
CA ILE A 58 11.18 -13.13 11.90
C ILE A 58 11.00 -11.73 12.43
N ASN A 59 10.47 -10.87 11.57
CA ASN A 59 10.08 -9.50 11.89
C ASN A 59 8.57 -9.33 11.72
N HIS A 60 7.99 -8.61 12.64
CA HIS A 60 6.60 -8.17 12.62
C HIS A 60 6.55 -6.64 12.55
N GLN A 61 5.64 -6.12 11.76
CA GLN A 61 5.32 -4.71 11.72
C GLN A 61 3.81 -4.54 11.72
N PHE A 62 3.31 -3.76 12.65
CA PHE A 62 1.90 -3.41 12.76
C PHE A 62 1.76 -1.89 12.72
N ASN A 63 1.23 -1.36 11.62
CA ASN A 63 0.85 0.04 11.52
C ASN A 63 -0.61 0.16 11.96
N LEU A 64 -0.79 0.69 13.16
CA LEU A 64 -2.11 0.90 13.75
C LEU A 64 -2.89 1.98 13.00
N ILE A 65 -2.19 3.03 12.60
CA ILE A 65 -2.74 4.17 11.89
C ILE A 65 -1.82 4.47 10.70
N GLU A 66 -2.38 4.44 9.51
CA GLU A 66 -1.77 4.93 8.27
C GLU A 66 -2.79 5.81 7.57
N LEU A 67 -2.63 7.13 7.65
CA LEU A 67 -3.51 8.10 7.01
C LEU A 67 -2.82 8.59 5.74
N THR A 68 -3.46 8.40 4.60
CA THR A 68 -3.00 8.95 3.33
C THR A 68 -4.06 9.90 2.79
N PHE A 69 -3.67 11.14 2.58
CA PHE A 69 -4.46 12.13 1.85
C PHE A 69 -3.79 12.36 0.50
N SER A 70 -4.55 12.15 -0.55
CA SER A 70 -4.16 12.46 -1.92
C SER A 70 -5.06 13.58 -2.42
N ASP A 71 -4.45 14.72 -2.66
CA ASP A 71 -5.08 15.91 -3.20
C ASP A 71 -4.64 16.06 -4.65
N ILE A 72 -5.58 16.06 -5.57
CA ILE A 72 -5.35 16.24 -7.00
C ILE A 72 -5.61 17.70 -7.34
N GLY A 73 -4.58 18.40 -7.73
CA GLY A 73 -4.68 19.80 -8.11
C GLY A 73 -5.17 19.98 -9.55
N GLU A 74 -4.52 20.88 -10.28
CA GLU A 74 -4.90 21.19 -11.65
C GLU A 74 -4.81 19.96 -12.55
N ILE A 75 -5.86 19.73 -13.33
CA ILE A 75 -5.98 18.68 -14.34
C ILE A 75 -6.09 19.36 -15.70
N SER A 76 -5.32 18.89 -16.68
CA SER A 76 -5.35 19.45 -18.04
C SER A 76 -6.66 19.10 -18.76
N SER A 77 -7.02 19.93 -19.75
CA SER A 77 -8.19 19.64 -20.61
C SER A 77 -8.07 18.31 -21.35
N TYR A 78 -6.87 17.85 -21.63
CA TYR A 78 -6.63 16.54 -22.22
C TYR A 78 -7.09 15.40 -21.29
N ILE A 79 -6.73 15.44 -20.02
CA ILE A 79 -7.17 14.45 -19.02
C ILE A 79 -8.67 14.56 -18.76
N THR A 80 -9.22 15.77 -18.71
CA THR A 80 -10.66 15.99 -18.55
C THR A 80 -11.46 15.32 -19.67
N ASN A 81 -11.06 15.49 -20.91
CA ASN A 81 -11.69 14.82 -22.06
C ASN A 81 -11.61 13.29 -21.96
N GLN A 82 -10.47 12.77 -21.48
CA GLN A 82 -10.30 11.33 -21.28
C GLN A 82 -11.20 10.77 -20.15
N ILE A 83 -11.40 11.55 -19.10
CA ILE A 83 -12.34 11.19 -18.01
C ILE A 83 -13.78 11.15 -18.55
N ASP A 84 -14.15 12.08 -19.44
CA ASP A 84 -15.48 12.12 -20.04
C ASP A 84 -15.74 10.93 -20.98
N GLU A 85 -14.70 10.49 -21.72
CA GLU A 85 -14.75 9.28 -22.55
C GLU A 85 -14.72 7.98 -21.74
N ASN A 86 -14.04 7.98 -20.59
CA ASN A 86 -13.88 6.81 -19.73
C ASN A 86 -14.09 7.17 -18.25
N PRO A 87 -15.30 7.05 -17.73
CA PRO A 87 -15.64 7.39 -16.35
C PRO A 87 -14.81 6.66 -15.29
N TYR A 88 -14.25 5.47 -15.58
CA TYR A 88 -13.36 4.75 -14.66
C TYR A 88 -12.07 5.52 -14.36
N LEU A 89 -11.67 6.45 -15.22
CA LEU A 89 -10.50 7.31 -14.96
C LEU A 89 -10.80 8.37 -13.90
N ARG A 90 -12.06 8.76 -13.73
CA ARG A 90 -12.45 9.81 -12.77
C ARG A 90 -11.93 9.52 -11.38
N GLU A 91 -12.08 8.30 -10.90
CA GLU A 91 -11.62 7.91 -9.56
C GLU A 91 -10.10 8.03 -9.36
N GLN A 92 -9.33 8.00 -10.44
CA GLN A 92 -7.86 8.15 -10.38
C GLN A 92 -7.45 9.61 -10.12
N PHE A 93 -8.31 10.55 -10.52
CA PHE A 93 -8.09 11.98 -10.44
C PHE A 93 -9.01 12.66 -9.41
N GLU A 94 -9.54 11.91 -8.48
CA GLU A 94 -10.26 12.43 -7.33
C GLU A 94 -9.38 12.45 -6.08
N ASP A 95 -9.70 13.40 -5.20
CA ASP A 95 -9.10 13.42 -3.88
C ASP A 95 -9.47 12.17 -3.11
N LYS A 96 -8.48 11.57 -2.45
CA LYS A 96 -8.70 10.32 -1.71
C LYS A 96 -8.19 10.44 -0.28
N PHE A 97 -9.05 10.04 0.65
CA PHE A 97 -8.67 9.80 2.01
C PHE A 97 -8.62 8.31 2.31
N ILE A 98 -7.46 7.80 2.67
CA ILE A 98 -7.21 6.37 2.90
C ILE A 98 -6.77 6.15 4.35
N PRO A 99 -7.70 5.91 5.26
CA PRO A 99 -7.43 5.57 6.67
C PRO A 99 -7.22 4.06 6.80
N ALA A 100 -5.98 3.62 6.79
CA ALA A 100 -5.65 2.20 6.79
C ALA A 100 -4.96 1.76 8.08
N MET A 101 -5.12 0.49 8.42
CA MET A 101 -4.27 -0.27 9.31
C MET A 101 -3.67 -1.44 8.55
N ASN A 102 -2.44 -1.83 8.88
CA ASN A 102 -1.84 -2.98 8.23
C ASN A 102 -0.89 -3.74 9.14
N TYR A 103 -0.83 -5.04 8.89
CA TYR A 103 0.09 -5.94 9.53
C TYR A 103 0.98 -6.59 8.48
N THR A 104 2.28 -6.60 8.74
CA THR A 104 3.29 -7.23 7.90
C THR A 104 4.07 -8.26 8.72
N PHE A 105 4.07 -9.49 8.24
CA PHE A 105 4.94 -10.56 8.68
C PHE A 105 6.07 -10.71 7.67
N SER A 106 7.32 -10.80 8.14
CA SER A 106 8.48 -11.04 7.30
C SER A 106 9.37 -12.12 7.89
N PHE A 107 9.69 -13.11 7.08
CA PHE A 107 10.66 -14.15 7.38
C PHE A 107 11.83 -14.04 6.43
N ASN A 108 13.07 -14.02 6.94
CA ASN A 108 14.28 -14.04 6.13
C ASN A 108 15.39 -14.79 6.88
N ASN A 109 15.81 -15.92 6.35
CA ASN A 109 16.89 -16.72 6.93
C ASN A 109 18.24 -16.56 6.19
N GLN A 110 18.38 -15.49 5.40
CA GLN A 110 19.64 -15.13 4.73
C GLN A 110 20.74 -14.87 5.77
N ARG A 111 21.92 -15.41 5.49
CA ARG A 111 23.14 -15.17 6.28
C ARG A 111 24.11 -14.33 5.46
N ILE A 112 24.49 -13.15 5.99
CA ILE A 112 25.29 -12.14 5.27
C ILE A 112 26.65 -12.70 4.83
N TYR A 113 27.25 -13.59 5.64
CA TYR A 113 28.62 -14.09 5.39
C TYR A 113 28.68 -15.49 4.76
N LYS A 114 27.53 -16.07 4.38
CA LYS A 114 27.50 -17.43 3.81
C LYS A 114 26.61 -17.45 2.58
N THR A 115 27.18 -17.92 1.47
CA THR A 115 26.44 -18.26 0.27
C THR A 115 25.70 -19.56 0.50
N THR A 116 24.56 -19.50 1.20
CA THR A 116 23.71 -20.66 1.49
C THR A 116 22.33 -20.43 0.94
N ASN A 117 21.65 -21.52 0.64
CA ASN A 117 20.24 -21.45 0.25
C ASN A 117 19.44 -20.75 1.34
N HIS A 118 18.59 -19.81 0.93
CA HIS A 118 17.76 -19.06 1.85
C HIS A 118 16.39 -18.76 1.27
N THR A 119 15.47 -18.46 2.16
CA THR A 119 14.08 -18.13 1.82
C THR A 119 13.75 -16.75 2.40
N TYR A 120 13.12 -15.94 1.61
CA TYR A 120 12.42 -14.73 2.03
C TYR A 120 10.93 -14.93 1.83
N PHE A 121 10.15 -14.65 2.87
CA PHE A 121 8.70 -14.65 2.80
C PHE A 121 8.15 -13.40 3.46
N LYS A 122 7.25 -12.72 2.79
CA LYS A 122 6.55 -11.55 3.32
C LYS A 122 5.06 -11.71 3.06
N ALA A 123 4.27 -11.59 4.12
CA ALA A 123 2.82 -11.50 4.05
C ALA A 123 2.38 -10.15 4.62
N LYS A 124 1.49 -9.45 3.92
CA LYS A 124 0.89 -8.20 4.37
C LYS A 124 -0.62 -8.27 4.25
N ALA A 125 -1.31 -7.93 5.32
CA ALA A 125 -2.75 -7.68 5.34
C ALA A 125 -2.97 -6.19 5.63
N GLU A 126 -3.87 -5.56 4.89
CA GLU A 126 -4.23 -4.14 5.03
C GLU A 126 -5.74 -4.00 5.01
N LEU A 127 -6.26 -3.26 5.97
CA LEU A 127 -7.67 -2.92 6.11
C LEU A 127 -7.79 -1.39 6.07
N SER A 128 -8.67 -0.86 5.25
CA SER A 128 -8.92 0.59 5.17
C SER A 128 -10.39 0.89 5.39
N GLY A 129 -10.67 2.01 6.07
CA GLY A 129 -12.01 2.56 6.24
C GLY A 129 -12.94 1.80 7.19
N ASN A 130 -12.67 0.54 7.53
CA ASN A 130 -13.61 -0.31 8.27
C ASN A 130 -13.98 0.25 9.65
N LEU A 131 -13.01 0.77 10.38
CA LEU A 131 -13.25 1.36 11.70
C LEU A 131 -14.08 2.63 11.58
N LEU A 132 -13.77 3.48 10.60
CA LEU A 132 -14.53 4.71 10.36
C LEU A 132 -15.96 4.41 9.93
N TYR A 133 -16.16 3.44 9.06
CA TYR A 133 -17.49 3.02 8.64
C TYR A 133 -18.35 2.52 9.81
N LEU A 134 -17.76 1.79 10.75
CA LEU A 134 -18.48 1.31 11.95
C LEU A 134 -18.90 2.44 12.88
N ILE A 135 -18.11 3.51 13.00
CA ILE A 135 -18.44 4.64 13.86
C ILE A 135 -19.22 5.75 13.16
N ALA A 136 -19.27 5.76 11.84
CA ALA A 136 -19.91 6.81 11.04
C ALA A 136 -21.37 7.10 11.44
N PRO A 137 -22.23 6.09 11.68
CA PRO A 137 -23.62 6.33 12.07
C PRO A 137 -23.75 7.04 13.43
N PHE A 138 -22.76 6.87 14.31
CA PHE A 138 -22.74 7.46 15.66
C PHE A 138 -21.96 8.78 15.70
N GLY A 139 -21.06 8.99 14.74
CA GLY A 139 -20.16 10.14 14.66
C GLY A 139 -20.74 11.34 13.93
N GLY A 140 -21.98 11.25 13.43
CA GLY A 140 -22.60 12.34 12.68
C GLY A 140 -21.92 12.62 11.34
N PHE A 141 -21.35 11.60 10.70
CA PHE A 141 -20.75 11.74 9.38
C PHE A 141 -21.83 11.93 8.33
N GLU A 142 -21.63 12.87 7.44
CA GLU A 142 -22.55 13.13 6.34
C GLU A 142 -22.43 12.03 5.28
N MET A 143 -23.51 11.79 4.59
CA MET A 143 -23.60 10.84 3.49
C MET A 143 -23.79 11.61 2.19
N ASN A 144 -22.96 11.34 1.21
CA ASN A 144 -23.08 11.97 -0.10
C ASN A 144 -24.24 11.38 -0.92
N SER A 145 -24.49 11.97 -2.09
CA SER A 145 -25.56 11.52 -3.00
C SER A 145 -25.40 10.09 -3.51
N SER A 146 -24.18 9.54 -3.46
CA SER A 146 -23.86 8.17 -3.86
C SER A 146 -24.02 7.16 -2.71
N GLY A 147 -24.38 7.62 -1.49
CA GLY A 147 -24.55 6.76 -0.32
C GLY A 147 -23.27 6.42 0.44
N SER A 148 -22.17 7.12 0.15
CA SER A 148 -20.91 6.95 0.86
C SER A 148 -20.74 7.98 1.97
N TYR A 149 -20.23 7.57 3.13
CA TYR A 149 -19.88 8.48 4.22
C TYR A 149 -18.65 9.33 3.88
N GLU A 150 -18.70 10.59 4.28
CA GLU A 150 -17.66 11.57 4.05
C GLU A 150 -17.03 12.08 5.34
N ILE A 151 -15.72 12.40 5.27
CA ILE A 151 -14.96 13.10 6.30
C ILE A 151 -14.22 14.23 5.61
N PHE A 152 -14.36 15.46 6.11
CA PHE A 152 -13.76 16.66 5.50
C PHE A 152 -14.15 16.84 4.02
N ASN A 153 -15.40 16.56 3.68
CA ASN A 153 -15.93 16.58 2.30
C ASN A 153 -15.28 15.59 1.34
N ASN A 154 -14.61 14.57 1.85
CA ASN A 154 -14.01 13.51 1.04
C ASN A 154 -14.53 12.15 1.49
N SER A 155 -14.94 11.32 0.55
CA SER A 155 -15.23 9.92 0.83
C SER A 155 -13.96 9.18 1.21
N PHE A 156 -14.02 8.39 2.27
CA PHE A 156 -12.87 7.57 2.65
C PHE A 156 -12.90 6.21 1.97
N SER A 157 -11.72 5.75 1.58
CA SER A 157 -11.57 4.46 0.90
C SER A 157 -11.75 3.30 1.87
N GLN A 158 -12.63 2.35 1.50
CA GLN A 158 -12.90 1.15 2.28
C GLN A 158 -12.57 -0.12 1.48
N TYR A 159 -11.58 -0.88 1.95
CA TYR A 159 -11.12 -2.10 1.29
C TYR A 159 -10.37 -3.05 2.22
N VAL A 160 -10.20 -4.26 1.75
CA VAL A 160 -9.26 -5.27 2.28
C VAL A 160 -8.24 -5.58 1.21
N LYS A 161 -6.96 -5.65 1.59
CA LYS A 161 -5.86 -6.00 0.69
C LYS A 161 -4.93 -7.00 1.34
N LEU A 162 -4.64 -8.09 0.64
CA LEU A 162 -3.70 -9.13 1.04
C LEU A 162 -2.62 -9.28 -0.02
N ASN A 163 -1.37 -9.44 0.40
CA ASN A 163 -0.30 -9.78 -0.51
C ASN A 163 0.75 -10.70 0.13
N PHE A 164 1.31 -11.57 -0.69
CA PHE A 164 2.31 -12.56 -0.33
C PHE A 164 3.46 -12.47 -1.34
N ASP A 165 4.70 -12.38 -0.87
CA ASP A 165 5.93 -12.41 -1.68
C ASP A 165 6.83 -13.51 -1.12
N LEU A 166 6.98 -14.60 -1.87
CA LEU A 166 7.86 -15.71 -1.56
C LEU A 166 9.04 -15.69 -2.52
N ARG A 167 10.26 -15.73 -1.98
CA ARG A 167 11.49 -15.83 -2.77
C ARG A 167 12.34 -16.97 -2.23
N ARG A 168 12.75 -17.85 -3.11
CA ARG A 168 13.67 -18.95 -2.81
C ARG A 168 14.97 -18.77 -3.58
N TYR A 169 16.05 -18.69 -2.87
CA TYR A 169 17.40 -18.56 -3.41
C TYR A 169 18.11 -19.90 -3.30
N LEU A 170 18.51 -20.48 -4.42
CA LEU A 170 19.28 -21.70 -4.53
C LEU A 170 20.66 -21.33 -5.04
N ASN A 171 21.64 -21.41 -4.19
CA ASN A 171 23.03 -21.09 -4.51
C ASN A 171 23.78 -22.37 -4.80
N PHE A 172 24.19 -22.61 -6.05
CA PHE A 172 24.94 -23.80 -6.49
C PHE A 172 26.43 -23.60 -6.26
N THR A 173 26.94 -22.41 -6.57
CA THR A 173 28.33 -22.00 -6.34
C THR A 173 28.34 -20.58 -5.76
N LYS A 174 29.54 -20.04 -5.51
CA LYS A 174 29.67 -18.63 -5.09
C LYS A 174 29.20 -17.63 -6.15
N GLU A 175 29.23 -18.04 -7.42
CA GLU A 175 28.96 -17.18 -8.58
C GLU A 175 27.61 -17.48 -9.22
N ASN A 176 27.05 -18.69 -9.01
CA ASN A 176 25.83 -19.14 -9.68
C ASN A 176 24.70 -19.37 -8.68
N SER A 177 23.60 -18.67 -8.89
CA SER A 177 22.39 -18.80 -8.08
C SER A 177 21.14 -18.83 -8.97
N LEU A 178 20.14 -19.61 -8.56
CA LEU A 178 18.80 -19.61 -9.13
C LEU A 178 17.82 -19.01 -8.13
N ILE A 179 17.01 -18.07 -8.60
CA ILE A 179 16.07 -17.34 -7.76
C ILE A 179 14.66 -17.58 -8.29
N PHE A 180 13.83 -18.18 -7.44
CA PHE A 180 12.39 -18.28 -7.69
C PHE A 180 11.68 -17.20 -6.90
N ARG A 181 10.79 -16.45 -7.54
CA ARG A 181 9.89 -15.50 -6.91
C ARG A 181 8.45 -15.79 -7.28
N SER A 182 7.61 -15.90 -6.28
CA SER A 182 6.16 -15.96 -6.42
C SER A 182 5.53 -14.81 -5.67
N PHE A 183 4.70 -14.03 -6.36
CA PHE A 183 3.94 -12.94 -5.77
C PHE A 183 2.46 -13.16 -6.03
N PHE A 184 1.66 -13.05 -4.98
CA PHE A 184 0.21 -13.11 -5.04
C PHE A 184 -0.37 -11.92 -4.31
N GLY A 185 -1.35 -11.25 -4.91
CA GLY A 185 -2.05 -10.12 -4.34
C GLY A 185 -3.55 -10.20 -4.59
N LEU A 186 -4.33 -9.88 -3.58
CA LEU A 186 -5.79 -9.74 -3.64
C LEU A 186 -6.18 -8.42 -3.00
N GLY A 187 -7.02 -7.65 -3.68
CA GLY A 187 -7.63 -6.43 -3.17
C GLY A 187 -9.11 -6.43 -3.48
N TYR A 188 -9.92 -6.06 -2.50
CA TYR A 188 -11.37 -5.99 -2.63
C TYR A 188 -11.91 -4.76 -1.92
N SER A 189 -12.60 -3.90 -2.66
CA SER A 189 -13.32 -2.73 -2.16
C SER A 189 -14.76 -3.08 -1.89
N PHE A 190 -15.38 -2.42 -0.94
CA PHE A 190 -16.77 -2.68 -0.55
C PHE A 190 -17.34 -1.50 0.23
N LEU A 191 -18.68 -1.44 0.32
CA LEU A 191 -19.45 -0.45 1.08
C LEU A 191 -19.13 1.01 0.66
N ASN A 192 -18.23 1.67 1.36
CA ASN A 192 -17.91 3.09 1.14
C ASN A 192 -17.03 3.34 -0.11
N SER A 193 -16.64 2.29 -0.83
CA SER A 193 -15.79 2.40 -2.03
C SER A 193 -16.12 1.33 -3.05
N ASP A 194 -16.35 1.74 -4.28
CA ASP A 194 -16.61 0.83 -5.40
C ASP A 194 -15.30 0.24 -5.94
N GLU A 195 -14.20 1.00 -5.93
CA GLU A 195 -12.91 0.59 -6.48
C GLU A 195 -11.75 0.80 -5.48
N LEU A 196 -10.65 0.06 -5.70
CA LEU A 196 -9.40 0.29 -4.99
C LEU A 196 -8.76 1.59 -5.46
N PRO A 197 -8.30 2.46 -4.54
CA PRO A 197 -7.49 3.60 -4.90
C PRO A 197 -6.28 3.19 -5.76
N ILE A 198 -5.93 3.97 -6.77
CA ILE A 198 -4.83 3.65 -7.69
C ILE A 198 -3.51 3.39 -6.97
N GLN A 199 -3.24 4.09 -5.86
CA GLN A 199 -2.05 3.91 -5.03
C GLN A 199 -2.01 2.54 -4.34
N LYS A 200 -3.15 1.84 -4.32
CA LYS A 200 -3.31 0.54 -3.66
C LYS A 200 -3.59 -0.60 -4.64
N GLN A 201 -3.85 -0.31 -5.91
CA GLN A 201 -4.03 -1.33 -6.95
C GLN A 201 -2.77 -2.14 -7.18
N PHE A 202 -2.93 -3.37 -7.67
CA PHE A 202 -1.83 -4.19 -8.16
C PHE A 202 -1.71 -3.97 -9.67
N PHE A 203 -0.49 -3.83 -10.14
CA PHE A 203 -0.20 -3.70 -11.56
C PHE A 203 1.00 -4.56 -11.96
N SER A 204 1.08 -4.91 -13.22
CA SER A 204 2.20 -5.59 -13.84
C SER A 204 2.97 -4.62 -14.73
N GLY A 205 4.24 -4.93 -15.00
CA GLY A 205 5.15 -4.07 -15.74
C GLY A 205 6.01 -3.19 -14.83
N GLY A 206 6.96 -2.49 -15.43
CA GLY A 206 7.90 -1.61 -14.75
C GLY A 206 9.11 -2.31 -14.14
N VAL A 207 10.03 -1.52 -13.59
CA VAL A 207 11.39 -1.92 -13.19
C VAL A 207 11.42 -3.06 -12.15
N ASN A 208 10.42 -3.11 -11.27
CA ASN A 208 10.35 -4.09 -10.17
C ASN A 208 9.47 -5.31 -10.47
N SER A 209 8.91 -5.41 -11.69
CA SER A 209 8.04 -6.49 -12.13
C SER A 209 8.54 -7.04 -13.47
N ILE A 210 7.76 -6.97 -14.53
CA ILE A 210 8.13 -7.42 -15.87
C ILE A 210 8.77 -6.25 -16.62
N ARG A 211 10.08 -6.18 -16.64
CA ARG A 211 10.86 -5.02 -17.11
C ARG A 211 10.66 -4.67 -18.59
N ALA A 212 10.25 -5.66 -19.41
CA ALA A 212 10.00 -5.44 -20.83
C ALA A 212 8.73 -4.62 -21.12
N TRP A 213 7.93 -4.36 -20.10
CA TRP A 213 6.65 -3.66 -20.21
C TRP A 213 6.64 -2.44 -19.30
N GLU A 214 6.03 -1.38 -19.77
CA GLU A 214 5.77 -0.21 -18.94
C GLU A 214 4.79 -0.54 -17.81
N ALA A 215 4.86 0.22 -16.72
CA ALA A 215 3.92 0.07 -15.62
C ALA A 215 2.49 0.35 -16.12
N PHE A 216 1.54 -0.50 -15.74
CA PHE A 216 0.13 -0.46 -16.14
C PHE A 216 -0.16 -0.75 -17.62
N SER A 217 0.83 -1.07 -18.44
CA SER A 217 0.64 -1.35 -19.87
C SER A 217 0.33 -2.81 -20.17
N LEU A 218 0.54 -3.72 -19.22
CA LEU A 218 0.29 -5.16 -19.39
C LEU A 218 -1.17 -5.48 -19.05
N GLY A 219 -1.96 -5.77 -20.07
CA GLY A 219 -3.36 -6.17 -19.96
C GLY A 219 -3.63 -7.52 -20.64
N PRO A 220 -4.89 -7.97 -20.69
CA PRO A 220 -5.27 -9.12 -21.49
C PRO A 220 -4.82 -8.94 -22.95
N GLY A 221 -4.25 -9.97 -23.57
CA GLY A 221 -3.61 -9.88 -24.89
C GLY A 221 -4.52 -9.40 -26.04
N SER A 222 -5.83 -9.45 -25.85
CA SER A 222 -6.85 -8.91 -26.77
C SER A 222 -7.30 -7.49 -26.45
N SER A 223 -6.85 -6.90 -25.35
CA SER A 223 -7.19 -5.52 -25.01
C SER A 223 -6.44 -4.56 -25.91
N VAL A 224 -7.16 -3.80 -26.72
CA VAL A 224 -6.64 -2.63 -27.38
C VAL A 224 -6.57 -1.54 -26.29
N ASN A 225 -5.41 -1.41 -25.66
CA ASN A 225 -5.17 -0.27 -24.74
C ASN A 225 -5.10 1.00 -25.60
N SER A 226 -6.25 1.61 -25.87
CA SER A 226 -6.33 2.97 -26.40
C SER A 226 -5.75 4.01 -25.41
N ASN A 227 -5.41 3.60 -24.20
CA ASN A 227 -5.00 4.43 -23.08
C ASN A 227 -3.59 4.07 -22.60
N THR A 228 -2.64 3.91 -23.52
CA THR A 228 -1.22 4.03 -23.15
C THR A 228 -0.97 5.48 -22.76
N TYR A 229 -1.04 5.78 -21.47
CA TYR A 229 -0.44 6.99 -20.96
C TYR A 229 1.04 6.89 -21.28
N SER A 230 1.47 7.52 -22.36
CA SER A 230 2.88 7.72 -22.63
C SER A 230 3.42 8.63 -21.53
N THR A 231 3.94 8.01 -20.49
CA THR A 231 4.75 8.71 -19.50
C THR A 231 6.09 8.99 -20.15
N GLY A 232 6.14 10.05 -20.97
CA GLY A 232 7.39 10.65 -21.37
C GLY A 232 8.13 11.26 -20.19
#